data_ed8710c5746490f343dc74edc46e0d87
#
_entry.id   ed8710c5746490f343dc74edc46e0d87
#
_cell.length_a   1.000
_cell.length_b   1.000
_cell.length_c   1.000
_cell.angle_alpha   90.00
_cell.angle_beta   90.00
_cell.angle_gamma   90.00
#
_symmetry.space_group_name_H-M   'P 1'
#
loop_
_entity.id
_entity.type
_entity.pdbx_description
1 polymer ?
#
loop_
_entity_poly.entity_id
_entity_poly.type
_entity_poly.pdbx_seq_one_letter_code
_entity_poly.pdbx_strand_id
1 'polypeptide(L)'
;AAADARFEALVQHSPNDRAIALTYARALGERNTVAAGKRAQALLRPLLPRSAQDPVFQQTFARASEIAGDPVRAGEAYAEAAYLGGRPEQALVQLNTLKKRPE
;
A
#
# COMPACT_ATOMS: atom_id res chain seq x y z
N ALA A 1 16.02 12.76 -5.94
CA ALA A 1 15.61 13.25 -7.25
C ALA A 1 14.62 14.41 -7.13
N ALA A 2 14.56 15.25 -8.18
CA ALA A 2 13.70 16.44 -8.20
C ALA A 2 12.21 16.07 -8.03
N ALA A 3 11.78 14.95 -8.62
CA ALA A 3 10.39 14.49 -8.51
C ALA A 3 10.03 14.16 -7.06
N ASP A 4 10.94 13.54 -6.32
CA ASP A 4 10.70 13.22 -4.91
C ASP A 4 10.56 14.47 -4.07
N ALA A 5 11.39 15.49 -4.31
CA ALA A 5 11.31 16.74 -3.59
C ALA A 5 9.96 17.43 -3.80
N ARG A 6 9.43 17.36 -5.02
CA ARG A 6 8.11 17.93 -5.33
C ARG A 6 7.00 17.17 -4.63
N PHE A 7 7.05 15.83 -4.66
CA PHE A 7 6.06 15.01 -3.97
C PHE A 7 6.10 15.23 -2.47
N GLU A 8 7.30 15.28 -1.89
CA GLU A 8 7.44 15.51 -0.45
C GLU A 8 6.85 16.87 -0.06
N ALA A 9 7.09 17.91 -0.86
CA ALA A 9 6.52 19.23 -0.61
C ALA A 9 4.99 19.20 -0.67
N LEU A 10 4.43 18.50 -1.66
CA LEU A 10 2.97 18.37 -1.78
C LEU A 10 2.38 17.62 -0.58
N VAL A 11 3.03 16.57 -0.13
CA VAL A 11 2.58 15.80 1.03
C VAL A 11 2.61 16.66 2.29
N GLN A 12 3.67 17.46 2.48
CA GLN A 12 3.77 18.35 3.63
C GLN A 12 2.69 19.42 3.61
N HIS A 13 2.36 19.93 2.44
CA HIS A 13 1.32 20.95 2.29
C HIS A 13 -0.08 20.37 2.49
N SER A 14 -0.30 19.15 2.03
CA SER A 14 -1.62 18.51 2.08
C SER A 14 -1.49 17.05 2.55
N PRO A 15 -1.15 16.83 3.84
CA PRO A 15 -0.82 15.48 4.33
C PRO A 15 -2.01 14.51 4.30
N ASN A 16 -3.23 15.04 4.24
CA ASN A 16 -4.44 14.20 4.19
C ASN A 16 -5.00 14.02 2.79
N ASP A 17 -4.28 14.47 1.77
CA ASP A 17 -4.72 14.33 0.38
C ASP A 17 -4.38 12.92 -0.12
N ARG A 18 -5.42 12.10 -0.23
CA ARG A 18 -5.26 10.71 -0.64
C ARG A 18 -4.71 10.59 -2.06
N ALA A 19 -5.14 11.46 -2.97
CA ALA A 19 -4.69 11.40 -4.36
C ALA A 19 -3.18 11.64 -4.47
N ILE A 20 -2.67 12.61 -3.74
CA ILE A 20 -1.23 12.91 -3.71
C ILE A 20 -0.47 11.73 -3.12
N ALA A 21 -0.95 11.20 -1.99
CA ALA A 21 -0.30 10.08 -1.32
C ALA A 21 -0.25 8.84 -2.22
N LEU A 22 -1.35 8.52 -2.90
CA LEU A 22 -1.40 7.38 -3.81
C LEU A 22 -0.48 7.55 -5.01
N THR A 23 -0.46 8.75 -5.59
CA THR A 23 0.40 9.03 -6.74
C THR A 23 1.88 8.88 -6.38
N TYR A 24 2.26 9.44 -5.24
CA TYR A 24 3.64 9.34 -4.77
C TYR A 24 4.00 7.88 -4.40
N ALA A 25 3.09 7.19 -3.72
CA ALA A 25 3.32 5.80 -3.35
C ALA A 25 3.54 4.91 -4.58
N ARG A 26 2.78 5.14 -5.64
CA ARG A 26 2.97 4.41 -6.90
C ARG A 26 4.32 4.70 -7.54
N ALA A 27 4.70 5.98 -7.56
CA ALA A 27 6.01 6.38 -8.10
C ALA A 27 7.15 5.74 -7.31
N LEU A 28 7.03 5.70 -5.99
CA LEU A 28 8.00 5.03 -5.13
C LEU A 28 8.04 3.52 -5.40
N GLY A 29 6.88 2.91 -5.61
CA GLY A 29 6.78 1.48 -5.90
C GLY A 29 7.50 1.07 -7.18
N GLU A 30 7.56 1.96 -8.16
CA GLU A 30 8.25 1.68 -9.42
C GLU A 30 9.76 1.51 -9.24
N ARG A 31 10.33 2.06 -8.18
CA ARG A 31 11.75 1.89 -7.88
C ARG A 31 12.09 0.50 -7.37
N ASN A 32 11.09 -0.18 -6.81
CA ASN A 32 11.22 -1.54 -6.31
C ASN A 32 12.39 -1.71 -5.31
N THR A 33 12.58 -0.73 -4.43
CA THR A 33 13.56 -0.79 -3.36
C THR A 33 12.86 -0.81 -2.01
N VAL A 34 13.47 -1.47 -1.03
CA VAL A 34 12.91 -1.56 0.32
C VAL A 34 12.69 -0.17 0.91
N ALA A 35 13.65 0.73 0.73
CA ALA A 35 13.54 2.09 1.25
C ALA A 35 12.34 2.83 0.65
N ALA A 36 12.14 2.72 -0.67
CA ALA A 36 10.99 3.33 -1.34
C ALA A 36 9.68 2.70 -0.87
N GLY A 37 9.65 1.39 -0.71
CA GLY A 37 8.48 0.68 -0.19
C GLY A 37 8.11 1.12 1.20
N LYS A 38 9.08 1.27 2.08
CA LYS A 38 8.85 1.75 3.45
C LYS A 38 8.32 3.18 3.46
N ARG A 39 8.84 4.04 2.59
CA ARG A 39 8.35 5.41 2.48
C ARG A 39 6.90 5.43 1.99
N ALA A 40 6.58 4.64 0.96
CA ALA A 40 5.22 4.52 0.45
C ALA A 40 4.26 4.02 1.52
N GLN A 41 4.67 3.00 2.27
CA GLN A 41 3.89 2.47 3.37
C GLN A 41 3.62 3.53 4.44
N ALA A 42 4.63 4.32 4.79
CA ALA A 42 4.51 5.39 5.77
C ALA A 42 3.56 6.50 5.29
N LEU A 43 3.56 6.81 4.00
CA LEU A 43 2.64 7.79 3.42
C LEU A 43 1.19 7.35 3.49
N LEU A 44 0.93 6.08 3.26
CA LEU A 44 -0.44 5.56 3.15
C LEU A 44 -1.03 5.17 4.50
N ARG A 45 -0.19 4.78 5.46
CA ARG A 45 -0.66 4.28 6.75
C ARG A 45 -1.61 5.23 7.48
N PRO A 46 -1.32 6.55 7.59
CA PRO A 46 -2.23 7.48 8.28
C PRO A 46 -3.58 7.62 7.60
N LEU A 47 -3.66 7.32 6.30
CA LEU A 47 -4.88 7.46 5.52
C LEU A 47 -5.68 6.14 5.47
N LEU A 48 -5.10 5.07 5.96
CA LEU A 48 -5.71 3.74 5.90
C LEU A 48 -7.10 3.67 6.54
N PRO A 49 -7.33 4.24 7.74
CA PRO A 49 -8.67 4.17 8.35
C PRO A 49 -9.77 4.79 7.49
N ARG A 50 -9.46 5.85 6.78
CA ARG A 50 -10.43 6.53 5.90
C ARG A 50 -10.61 5.84 4.56
N SER A 51 -9.65 5.03 4.17
CA SER A 51 -9.56 4.45 2.84
C SER A 51 -9.65 2.94 2.86
N ALA A 52 -10.01 2.37 4.01
CA ALA A 52 -10.01 0.93 4.21
C ALA A 52 -10.94 0.19 3.25
N GLN A 53 -11.97 0.87 2.75
CA GLN A 53 -12.94 0.28 1.83
C GLN A 53 -12.67 0.61 0.37
N ASP A 54 -11.58 1.27 0.07
CA ASP A 54 -11.17 1.58 -1.30
C ASP A 54 -10.22 0.49 -1.81
N PRO A 55 -10.65 -0.33 -2.79
CA PRO A 55 -9.80 -1.43 -3.27
C PRO A 55 -8.51 -0.96 -3.90
N VAL A 56 -8.52 0.19 -4.57
CA VAL A 56 -7.30 0.75 -5.18
C VAL A 56 -6.30 1.15 -4.09
N PHE A 57 -6.78 1.76 -3.02
CA PHE A 57 -5.93 2.14 -1.89
C PHE A 57 -5.32 0.90 -1.23
N GLN A 58 -6.13 -0.11 -0.97
CA GLN A 58 -5.66 -1.36 -0.36
C GLN A 58 -4.62 -2.05 -1.24
N GLN A 59 -4.84 -2.08 -2.55
CA GLN A 59 -3.91 -2.65 -3.50
C GLN A 59 -2.57 -1.91 -3.51
N THR A 60 -2.62 -0.59 -3.48
CA THR A 60 -1.42 0.26 -3.46
C THR A 60 -0.65 0.06 -2.17
N PHE A 61 -1.35 0.00 -1.04
CA PHE A 61 -0.74 -0.27 0.27
C PHE A 61 -0.12 -1.66 0.32
N ALA A 62 -0.81 -2.65 -0.27
CA ALA A 62 -0.31 -4.02 -0.34
C ALA A 62 1.02 -4.09 -1.10
N ARG A 63 1.08 -3.44 -2.24
CA ARG A 63 2.31 -3.42 -3.03
C ARG A 63 3.43 -2.70 -2.30
N ALA A 64 3.13 -1.57 -1.67
CA ALA A 64 4.13 -0.84 -0.88
C ALA A 64 4.66 -1.71 0.25
N SER A 65 3.78 -2.42 0.94
CA SER A 65 4.16 -3.33 2.03
C SER A 65 5.00 -4.49 1.54
N GLU A 66 4.66 -5.06 0.39
CA GLU A 66 5.44 -6.13 -0.24
C GLU A 66 6.87 -5.67 -0.54
N ILE A 67 7.00 -4.52 -1.16
CA ILE A 67 8.29 -3.94 -1.52
C ILE A 67 9.09 -3.60 -0.26
N ALA A 68 8.41 -3.13 0.78
CA ALA A 68 9.02 -2.80 2.07
C ALA A 68 9.51 -4.04 2.83
N GLY A 69 9.16 -5.24 2.38
CA GLY A 69 9.53 -6.46 3.07
C GLY A 69 8.61 -6.80 4.24
N ASP A 70 7.34 -6.41 4.14
CA ASP A 70 6.32 -6.65 5.15
C ASP A 70 5.23 -7.56 4.55
N PRO A 71 5.49 -8.87 4.44
CA PRO A 71 4.57 -9.78 3.76
C PRO A 71 3.22 -9.97 4.48
N VAL A 72 3.19 -9.80 5.79
CA VAL A 72 1.95 -9.94 6.56
C VAL A 72 0.99 -8.82 6.19
N ARG A 73 1.46 -7.58 6.21
CA ARG A 73 0.63 -6.44 5.82
C ARG A 73 0.26 -6.46 4.35
N ALA A 74 1.19 -6.90 3.50
CA ALA A 74 0.92 -7.05 2.08
C ALA A 74 -0.22 -8.05 1.85
N GLY A 75 -0.14 -9.20 2.48
CA GLY A 75 -1.17 -10.23 2.35
C GLY A 75 -2.54 -9.78 2.86
N GLU A 76 -2.55 -9.10 4.00
CA GLU A 76 -3.80 -8.56 4.57
C GLU A 76 -4.44 -7.55 3.60
N ALA A 77 -3.64 -6.65 3.06
CA ALA A 77 -4.15 -5.61 2.15
C ALA A 77 -4.58 -6.20 0.81
N TYR A 78 -3.87 -7.18 0.27
CA TYR A 78 -4.28 -7.86 -0.95
C TYR A 78 -5.60 -8.61 -0.76
N ALA A 79 -5.76 -9.29 0.39
CA ALA A 79 -7.00 -9.98 0.72
C ALA A 79 -8.17 -9.01 0.82
N GLU A 80 -7.96 -7.88 1.48
CA GLU A 80 -8.98 -6.84 1.61
C GLU A 80 -9.36 -6.27 0.25
N ALA A 81 -8.37 -6.00 -0.61
CA ALA A 81 -8.61 -5.49 -1.96
C ALA A 81 -9.43 -6.48 -2.78
N ALA A 82 -9.12 -7.76 -2.70
CA ALA A 82 -9.85 -8.79 -3.41
C ALA A 82 -11.29 -8.89 -2.92
N TYR A 83 -11.50 -8.82 -1.61
CA TYR A 83 -12.84 -8.85 -1.02
C TYR A 83 -13.67 -7.64 -1.47
N LEU A 84 -13.10 -6.45 -1.42
CA LEU A 84 -13.77 -5.23 -1.84
C LEU A 84 -14.08 -5.23 -3.34
N GLY A 85 -13.24 -5.92 -4.12
CA GLY A 85 -13.45 -6.05 -5.56
C GLY A 85 -14.47 -7.13 -5.94
N GLY A 86 -15.15 -7.74 -4.97
CA GLY A 86 -16.13 -8.78 -5.24
C GLY A 86 -15.55 -10.15 -5.52
N ARG A 87 -14.33 -10.43 -5.01
CA ARG A 87 -13.64 -11.71 -5.20
C ARG A 87 -13.28 -12.34 -3.86
N PRO A 88 -14.28 -12.70 -3.04
CA PRO A 88 -14.02 -13.22 -1.68
C PRO A 88 -13.21 -14.52 -1.67
N GLU A 89 -13.35 -15.35 -2.69
CA GLU A 89 -12.57 -16.58 -2.80
C GLU A 89 -11.08 -16.30 -2.90
N GLN A 90 -10.72 -15.30 -3.67
CA GLN A 90 -9.32 -14.87 -3.79
C GLN A 90 -8.79 -14.33 -2.46
N ALA A 91 -9.63 -13.61 -1.72
CA ALA A 91 -9.27 -13.12 -0.40
C ALA A 91 -8.96 -14.28 0.54
N LEU A 92 -9.77 -15.33 0.53
CA LEU A 92 -9.54 -16.52 1.35
C LEU A 92 -8.23 -17.22 0.96
N VAL A 93 -7.91 -17.29 -0.31
CA VAL A 93 -6.65 -17.87 -0.77
C VAL A 93 -5.46 -17.08 -0.23
N GLN A 94 -5.53 -15.76 -0.27
CA GLN A 94 -4.46 -14.91 0.27
C GLN A 94 -4.27 -15.11 1.77
N LEU A 95 -5.35 -15.16 2.52
CA LEU A 95 -5.29 -15.38 3.97
C LEU A 95 -4.74 -16.76 4.30
N ASN A 96 -5.13 -17.77 3.55
CA ASN A 96 -4.62 -19.13 3.75
C ASN A 96 -3.11 -19.21 3.45
N THR A 97 -2.66 -18.49 2.44
CA THR A 97 -1.24 -18.42 2.11
C THR A 97 -0.44 -17.81 3.26
N LEU A 98 -0.97 -16.75 3.88
CA LEU A 98 -0.33 -16.15 5.06
C LEU A 98 -0.23 -17.14 6.22
N LYS A 99 -1.31 -17.88 6.50
CA LYS A 99 -1.33 -18.86 7.59
C LYS A 99 -0.34 -19.99 7.41
N LYS A 100 -0.09 -20.38 6.16
CA LYS A 100 0.83 -21.47 5.83
C LYS A 100 2.28 -21.04 5.77
N ARG A 101 2.54 -19.74 5.82
CA ARG A 101 3.90 -19.22 5.73
C ARG A 101 4.70 -19.59 6.96
N PRO A 102 5.87 -20.20 6.82
CA PRO A 102 6.73 -20.44 7.98
C PRO A 102 7.31 -19.10 8.47
N GLU A 103 7.51 -19.03 9.74
CA GLU A 103 8.09 -17.87 10.39
C GLU A 103 9.59 -17.71 10.09
#